data_71d138e47e4e63ae83e16afc38168fe8
#
_entry.id   71d138e47e4e63ae83e16afc38168fe8
#
_cell.length_a   1.000
_cell.length_b   1.000
_cell.length_c   1.000
_cell.angle_alpha   90.00
_cell.angle_beta   90.00
_cell.angle_gamma   90.00
#
_symmetry.space_group_name_H-M   'P 1'
#
loop_
_entity.id
_entity.type
_entity.pdbx_description
1 polymer ?
#
loop_
_entity_poly.entity_id
_entity_poly.type
_entity_poly.pdbx_seq_one_letter_code
_entity_poly.pdbx_strand_id
1 'polypeptide(L)'
;TTRRLGSDEVLYTGVKKIRIEPDSGVVLSAAAESAVKEPLSVAPNNPLYSPYLRTPLPVGLWAYNHLYTPKEKGFKYWFYKRLAKQPVLISKVQPQLRTKVAEQVLENYGYFGSRAADSLLYRKRGRKAKVRYTLGIAPAWRYSSIAYPQVGEGLKQLIDSLQATSLLRVGAQYNLDSLTLERKRISQLLRNRGYYYFRPEYMEYLADTTAGRRQVA
;
A
#
# COMPACT_ATOMS: atom_id res chain seq x y z
N THR A 1 -4.42 -9.70 29.59
CA THR A 1 -4.51 -9.69 28.10
C THR A 1 -3.40 -10.48 27.40
N THR A 2 -2.36 -10.89 28.10
CA THR A 2 -1.25 -11.70 27.57
C THR A 2 -1.12 -13.07 28.22
N ARG A 3 -2.12 -13.49 28.98
CA ARG A 3 -2.08 -14.71 29.80
C ARG A 3 -1.93 -16.00 28.98
N ARG A 4 -2.52 -16.02 27.78
CA ARG A 4 -2.54 -17.18 26.90
C ARG A 4 -1.60 -17.08 25.70
N LEU A 5 -0.70 -16.10 25.70
CA LEU A 5 0.33 -15.98 24.68
C LEU A 5 1.50 -16.91 25.00
N GLY A 6 2.06 -17.55 23.99
CA GLY A 6 3.30 -18.32 24.09
C GLY A 6 4.45 -17.47 24.62
N SER A 7 5.55 -18.12 25.02
CA SER A 7 6.74 -17.44 25.55
C SER A 7 7.28 -16.39 24.59
N ASP A 8 7.28 -16.70 23.29
CA ASP A 8 7.91 -15.92 22.24
C ASP A 8 6.91 -15.03 21.47
N GLU A 9 5.63 -15.08 21.87
CA GLU A 9 4.59 -14.30 21.22
C GLU A 9 4.48 -12.90 21.79
N VAL A 10 4.56 -11.91 20.90
CA VAL A 10 4.44 -10.50 21.24
C VAL A 10 3.13 -9.94 20.72
N LEU A 11 2.28 -9.44 21.62
CA LEU A 11 1.01 -8.83 21.29
C LEU A 11 1.21 -7.48 20.60
N TYR A 12 0.66 -7.34 19.40
CA TYR A 12 0.61 -6.07 18.69
C TYR A 12 -0.45 -5.15 19.32
N THR A 13 -0.05 -3.92 19.61
CA THR A 13 -0.94 -2.92 20.24
C THR A 13 -1.15 -1.67 19.39
N GLY A 14 -0.85 -1.79 18.09
CA GLY A 14 -1.10 -0.77 17.10
C GLY A 14 0.14 0.00 16.66
N VAL A 15 -0.04 0.87 15.69
CA VAL A 15 0.99 1.81 15.25
C VAL A 15 1.12 2.92 16.28
N LYS A 16 2.35 3.30 16.63
CA LYS A 16 2.61 4.46 17.49
C LYS A 16 2.59 5.75 16.68
N LYS A 17 3.33 5.75 15.57
CA LYS A 17 3.45 6.91 14.67
C LYS A 17 4.00 6.44 13.32
N ILE A 18 3.52 7.03 12.24
CA ILE A 18 4.12 7.00 10.93
C ILE A 18 4.80 8.36 10.76
N ARG A 19 6.11 8.38 10.65
CA ARG A 19 6.91 9.58 10.37
C ARG A 19 7.18 9.61 8.87
N ILE A 20 6.94 10.73 8.27
CA ILE A 20 7.26 11.00 6.86
C ILE A 20 8.36 12.05 6.90
N GLU A 21 9.51 11.71 6.36
CA GLU A 21 10.74 12.52 6.34
C GLU A 21 11.12 12.71 4.87
N PRO A 22 10.55 13.71 4.19
CA PRO A 22 10.91 14.00 2.80
C PRO A 22 12.30 14.62 2.72
N ASP A 23 13.02 14.31 1.64
CA ASP A 23 14.25 14.99 1.30
C ASP A 23 14.00 16.50 1.12
N SER A 24 15.06 17.30 1.20
CA SER A 24 14.97 18.76 1.09
C SER A 24 14.25 19.17 -0.20
N GLY A 25 13.20 19.98 -0.06
CA GLY A 25 12.37 20.47 -1.17
C GLY A 25 11.40 19.46 -1.79
N VAL A 26 11.26 18.26 -1.21
CA VAL A 26 10.31 17.25 -1.69
C VAL A 26 8.95 17.44 -1.03
N VAL A 27 7.90 17.46 -1.84
CA VAL A 27 6.52 17.48 -1.38
C VAL A 27 5.86 16.16 -1.77
N LEU A 28 5.40 15.40 -0.77
CA LEU A 28 4.63 14.18 -1.01
C LEU A 28 3.20 14.56 -1.40
N SER A 29 2.70 14.01 -2.51
CA SER A 29 1.31 14.22 -2.92
C SER A 29 0.33 13.60 -1.91
N ALA A 30 -0.83 14.23 -1.70
CA ALA A 30 -1.85 13.73 -0.76
C ALA A 30 -2.32 12.31 -1.12
N ALA A 31 -2.39 11.99 -2.42
CA ALA A 31 -2.74 10.65 -2.89
C ALA A 31 -1.68 9.61 -2.49
N ALA A 32 -0.40 9.90 -2.73
CA ALA A 32 0.70 9.01 -2.33
C ALA A 32 0.79 8.87 -0.80
N GLU A 33 0.57 9.96 -0.05
CA GLU A 33 0.57 9.93 1.40
C GLU A 33 -0.55 9.02 1.94
N SER A 34 -1.74 9.11 1.38
CA SER A 34 -2.87 8.25 1.75
C SER A 34 -2.58 6.79 1.41
N ALA A 35 -2.13 6.53 0.18
CA ALA A 35 -1.82 5.19 -0.31
C ALA A 35 -0.71 4.49 0.49
N VAL A 36 0.35 5.20 0.86
CA VAL A 36 1.46 4.61 1.63
C VAL A 36 1.09 4.34 3.09
N LYS A 37 0.15 5.08 3.66
CA LYS A 37 -0.33 4.84 5.03
C LYS A 37 -1.22 3.61 5.15
N GLU A 38 -1.90 3.22 4.09
CA GLU A 38 -2.83 2.09 4.09
C GLU A 38 -2.18 0.76 4.50
N PRO A 39 -1.11 0.26 3.84
CA PRO A 39 -0.46 -0.99 4.22
C PRO A 39 0.18 -0.95 5.61
N LEU A 40 0.50 0.23 6.12
CA LEU A 40 1.11 0.42 7.44
C LEU A 40 0.08 0.47 8.57
N SER A 41 -1.19 0.73 8.26
CA SER A 41 -2.27 0.96 9.23
C SER A 41 -3.01 -0.32 9.59
N VAL A 42 -2.35 -1.21 10.35
CA VAL A 42 -2.99 -2.44 10.86
C VAL A 42 -3.78 -2.16 12.12
N ALA A 43 -5.00 -2.68 12.15
CA ALA A 43 -5.87 -2.58 13.33
C ALA A 43 -5.38 -3.49 14.46
N PRO A 44 -5.22 -2.98 15.69
CA PRO A 44 -4.95 -3.80 16.88
C PRO A 44 -6.23 -4.51 17.35
N ASN A 45 -6.13 -5.27 18.46
CA ASN A 45 -7.28 -6.01 19.02
C ASN A 45 -8.41 -5.15 19.60
N ASN A 46 -8.27 -3.84 19.60
CA ASN A 46 -9.25 -2.91 20.18
C ASN A 46 -9.75 -1.82 19.19
N PRO A 47 -9.97 -2.12 17.89
CA PRO A 47 -10.65 -1.17 17.02
C PRO A 47 -12.14 -1.18 17.38
N LEU A 48 -12.81 -0.02 17.32
CA LEU A 48 -14.25 0.07 17.48
C LEU A 48 -14.93 -0.06 16.10
N TYR A 49 -14.91 1.01 15.31
CA TYR A 49 -15.47 1.02 13.95
C TYR A 49 -14.40 1.30 12.89
N SER A 50 -13.22 1.74 13.31
CA SER A 50 -12.11 2.09 12.46
C SER A 50 -10.78 1.68 13.11
N PRO A 51 -9.72 1.46 12.34
CA PRO A 51 -8.38 1.20 12.88
C PRO A 51 -7.86 2.30 13.81
N TYR A 52 -8.39 3.49 13.67
CA TYR A 52 -7.97 4.69 14.41
C TYR A 52 -8.78 4.89 15.69
N LEU A 53 -10.05 4.50 15.70
CA LEU A 53 -10.91 4.63 16.87
C LEU A 53 -10.81 3.39 17.75
N ARG A 54 -10.28 3.55 18.97
CA ARG A 54 -9.97 2.45 19.89
C ARG A 54 -10.84 2.52 21.12
N THR A 55 -11.33 1.37 21.55
CA THR A 55 -11.93 1.24 22.88
C THR A 55 -10.84 1.21 23.94
N PRO A 56 -11.06 1.80 25.13
CA PRO A 56 -10.13 1.75 26.25
C PRO A 56 -9.87 0.31 26.70
N LEU A 57 -10.84 -0.60 26.56
CA LEU A 57 -10.73 -2.01 26.93
C LEU A 57 -10.90 -2.91 25.70
N PRO A 58 -9.91 -3.78 25.39
CA PRO A 58 -10.01 -4.74 24.30
C PRO A 58 -10.91 -5.92 24.70
N VAL A 59 -12.23 -5.71 24.66
CA VAL A 59 -13.23 -6.69 25.13
C VAL A 59 -13.05 -8.07 24.46
N GLY A 60 -12.82 -8.09 23.14
CA GLY A 60 -12.60 -9.34 22.42
C GLY A 60 -11.37 -10.11 22.89
N LEU A 61 -10.27 -9.42 23.15
CA LEU A 61 -9.06 -10.03 23.69
C LEU A 61 -9.23 -10.42 25.17
N TRP A 62 -9.99 -9.65 25.94
CA TRP A 62 -10.36 -10.03 27.30
C TRP A 62 -11.17 -11.30 27.30
N ALA A 63 -12.21 -11.40 26.46
CA ALA A 63 -13.03 -12.60 26.32
C ALA A 63 -12.19 -13.84 25.91
N TYR A 64 -11.27 -13.68 24.96
CA TYR A 64 -10.32 -14.71 24.56
C TYR A 64 -9.48 -15.25 25.74
N ASN A 65 -9.04 -14.40 26.65
CA ASN A 65 -8.18 -14.77 27.76
C ASN A 65 -8.95 -15.32 29.00
N HIS A 66 -10.21 -14.92 29.19
CA HIS A 66 -10.94 -15.19 30.43
C HIS A 66 -12.19 -16.08 30.25
N LEU A 67 -12.83 -16.06 29.08
CA LEU A 67 -14.05 -16.83 28.84
C LEU A 67 -13.77 -18.18 28.16
N TYR A 68 -12.54 -18.48 27.83
CA TYR A 68 -12.21 -19.77 27.24
C TYR A 68 -12.64 -20.93 28.15
N THR A 69 -13.27 -21.91 27.55
CA THR A 69 -13.64 -23.15 28.21
C THR A 69 -13.33 -24.31 27.25
N PRO A 70 -12.72 -25.40 27.76
CA PRO A 70 -12.48 -26.60 26.93
C PRO A 70 -13.78 -27.34 26.59
N LYS A 71 -14.86 -27.11 27.37
CA LYS A 71 -16.18 -27.68 27.09
C LYS A 71 -16.89 -26.81 26.06
N GLU A 72 -17.16 -27.39 24.88
CA GLU A 72 -17.84 -26.70 23.76
C GLU A 72 -19.34 -26.53 23.95
N LYS A 73 -19.82 -26.49 25.20
CA LYS A 73 -21.24 -26.38 25.56
C LYS A 73 -21.43 -25.37 26.69
N GLY A 74 -22.64 -24.77 26.73
CA GLY A 74 -23.06 -23.86 27.80
C GLY A 74 -22.88 -22.37 27.48
N PHE A 75 -23.44 -21.56 28.38
CA PHE A 75 -23.55 -20.10 28.23
C PHE A 75 -22.17 -19.40 28.10
N LYS A 76 -21.16 -19.87 28.85
CA LYS A 76 -19.80 -19.36 28.81
C LYS A 76 -19.13 -19.59 27.44
N TYR A 77 -19.36 -20.78 26.84
CA TYR A 77 -18.87 -21.09 25.49
C TYR A 77 -19.55 -20.22 24.43
N TRP A 78 -20.84 -19.98 24.55
CA TRP A 78 -21.59 -19.11 23.66
C TRP A 78 -21.05 -17.68 23.68
N PHE A 79 -20.81 -17.11 24.88
CA PHE A 79 -20.17 -15.79 25.02
C PHE A 79 -18.74 -15.78 24.46
N TYR A 80 -17.96 -16.81 24.71
CA TYR A 80 -16.63 -16.93 24.14
C TYR A 80 -16.69 -16.90 22.61
N LYS A 81 -17.51 -17.73 21.99
CA LYS A 81 -17.67 -17.80 20.53
C LYS A 81 -18.14 -16.48 19.92
N ARG A 82 -18.97 -15.73 20.63
CA ARG A 82 -19.52 -14.45 20.15
C ARG A 82 -18.56 -13.26 20.32
N LEU A 83 -17.80 -13.22 21.38
CA LEU A 83 -17.03 -12.05 21.80
C LEU A 83 -15.52 -12.22 21.66
N ALA A 84 -14.99 -13.46 21.74
CA ALA A 84 -13.56 -13.67 21.72
C ALA A 84 -12.96 -13.33 20.35
N LYS A 85 -11.90 -12.51 20.37
CA LYS A 85 -11.08 -12.22 19.19
C LYS A 85 -9.66 -12.72 19.43
N GLN A 86 -9.10 -13.42 18.45
CA GLN A 86 -7.72 -13.89 18.50
C GLN A 86 -6.74 -12.73 18.66
N PRO A 87 -5.63 -12.93 19.40
CA PRO A 87 -4.61 -11.89 19.53
C PRO A 87 -3.96 -11.60 18.19
N VAL A 88 -3.83 -10.32 17.88
CA VAL A 88 -3.02 -9.85 16.76
C VAL A 88 -1.57 -9.81 17.24
N LEU A 89 -0.72 -10.65 16.67
CA LEU A 89 0.68 -10.79 17.04
C LEU A 89 1.57 -10.00 16.08
N ILE A 90 2.74 -9.55 16.56
CA ILE A 90 3.74 -8.90 15.70
C ILE A 90 4.16 -9.79 14.53
N SER A 91 4.29 -11.09 14.76
CA SER A 91 4.60 -12.08 13.72
C SER A 91 3.57 -12.13 12.59
N LYS A 92 2.28 -11.91 12.91
CA LYS A 92 1.20 -11.83 11.90
C LYS A 92 1.14 -10.47 11.21
N VAL A 93 1.52 -9.40 11.88
CA VAL A 93 1.57 -8.05 11.31
C VAL A 93 2.69 -7.91 10.30
N GLN A 94 3.82 -8.58 10.51
CA GLN A 94 5.00 -8.57 9.64
C GLN A 94 5.44 -7.14 9.27
N PRO A 95 5.90 -6.31 10.22
CA PRO A 95 6.22 -4.91 9.96
C PRO A 95 7.23 -4.70 8.83
N GLN A 96 8.24 -5.58 8.72
CA GLN A 96 9.26 -5.53 7.68
C GLN A 96 8.70 -5.79 6.27
N LEU A 97 7.72 -6.68 6.13
CA LEU A 97 7.05 -6.88 4.84
C LEU A 97 6.24 -5.64 4.46
N ARG A 98 5.61 -5.00 5.45
CA ARG A 98 4.82 -3.79 5.23
C ARG A 98 5.65 -2.59 4.83
N THR A 99 6.88 -2.47 5.34
CA THR A 99 7.81 -1.43 4.87
C THR A 99 8.17 -1.63 3.40
N LYS A 100 8.42 -2.86 2.96
CA LYS A 100 8.65 -3.16 1.54
C LYS A 100 7.46 -2.82 0.65
N VAL A 101 6.24 -3.15 1.11
CA VAL A 101 5.01 -2.76 0.40
C VAL A 101 4.88 -1.23 0.34
N ALA A 102 5.21 -0.52 1.42
CA ALA A 102 5.18 0.94 1.44
C ALA A 102 6.21 1.56 0.47
N GLU A 103 7.42 1.00 0.37
CA GLU A 103 8.43 1.39 -0.63
C GLU A 103 7.89 1.20 -2.05
N GLN A 104 7.30 0.04 -2.34
CA GLN A 104 6.70 -0.24 -3.64
C GLN A 104 5.55 0.74 -3.98
N VAL A 105 4.72 1.08 -3.00
CA VAL A 105 3.68 2.10 -3.20
C VAL A 105 4.31 3.45 -3.55
N LEU A 106 5.38 3.87 -2.88
CA LEU A 106 6.08 5.11 -3.20
C LEU A 106 6.67 5.10 -4.62
N GLU A 107 7.25 3.97 -5.04
CA GLU A 107 7.74 3.78 -6.41
C GLU A 107 6.62 3.88 -7.44
N ASN A 108 5.44 3.32 -7.17
CA ASN A 108 4.28 3.44 -8.05
C ASN A 108 3.83 4.89 -8.27
N TYR A 109 4.10 5.77 -7.30
CA TYR A 109 3.88 7.21 -7.41
C TYR A 109 5.12 7.99 -7.89
N GLY A 110 6.16 7.30 -8.34
CA GLY A 110 7.36 7.92 -8.90
C GLY A 110 8.39 8.40 -7.88
N TYR A 111 8.26 8.06 -6.61
CA TYR A 111 9.25 8.39 -5.58
C TYR A 111 10.29 7.27 -5.44
N PHE A 112 10.98 6.98 -6.55
CA PHE A 112 12.00 5.92 -6.61
C PHE A 112 13.17 6.19 -5.66
N GLY A 113 13.64 5.13 -5.01
CA GLY A 113 14.72 5.21 -4.04
C GLY A 113 14.28 5.67 -2.65
N SER A 114 12.98 5.90 -2.43
CA SER A 114 12.44 6.09 -1.09
C SER A 114 12.70 4.87 -0.21
N ARG A 115 12.80 5.08 1.10
CA ARG A 115 13.09 4.02 2.06
C ARG A 115 12.07 4.02 3.17
N ALA A 116 11.69 2.83 3.61
CA ALA A 116 10.81 2.64 4.76
C ALA A 116 11.50 1.77 5.81
N ALA A 117 11.44 2.19 7.05
CA ALA A 117 11.97 1.45 8.19
C ALA A 117 10.91 1.28 9.26
N ASP A 118 10.98 0.14 9.97
CA ASP A 118 10.17 -0.11 11.14
C ASP A 118 11.01 -0.18 12.41
N SER A 119 10.40 0.12 13.53
CA SER A 119 10.97 -0.12 14.85
C SER A 119 9.90 -0.58 15.83
N LEU A 120 10.25 -1.60 16.62
CA LEU A 120 9.38 -2.17 17.63
C LEU A 120 9.61 -1.50 18.99
N LEU A 121 8.54 -1.01 19.58
CA LEU A 121 8.54 -0.37 20.89
C LEU A 121 7.89 -1.30 21.90
N TYR A 122 8.74 -2.07 22.60
CA TYR A 122 8.30 -3.06 23.56
C TYR A 122 7.79 -2.44 24.86
N ARG A 123 6.80 -3.10 25.46
CA ARG A 123 6.22 -2.79 26.76
C ARG A 123 5.87 -4.07 27.52
N LYS A 124 5.68 -3.94 28.85
CA LYS A 124 5.33 -5.06 29.74
C LYS A 124 6.29 -6.26 29.61
N ARG A 125 7.58 -6.02 29.86
CA ARG A 125 8.63 -7.04 29.81
C ARG A 125 8.67 -7.78 28.45
N GLY A 126 8.55 -7.04 27.35
CA GLY A 126 8.63 -7.60 26.00
C GLY A 126 7.35 -8.22 25.44
N ARG A 127 6.30 -8.44 26.26
CA ARG A 127 5.08 -9.14 25.83
C ARG A 127 4.08 -8.33 25.00
N LYS A 128 4.32 -7.04 24.86
CA LYS A 128 3.52 -6.14 24.02
C LYS A 128 4.44 -5.23 23.23
N ALA A 129 4.07 -4.95 21.98
CA ALA A 129 4.80 -3.97 21.17
C ALA A 129 3.87 -3.07 20.39
N LYS A 130 4.35 -1.85 20.12
CA LYS A 130 3.83 -0.95 19.07
C LYS A 130 4.85 -0.85 17.97
N VAL A 131 4.38 -0.63 16.76
CA VAL A 131 5.25 -0.37 15.62
C VAL A 131 5.34 1.13 15.39
N ARG A 132 6.54 1.62 15.10
CA ARG A 132 6.80 2.95 14.55
C ARG A 132 7.36 2.74 13.15
N TYR A 133 6.79 3.44 12.18
CA TYR A 133 7.32 3.47 10.82
C TYR A 133 7.97 4.83 10.54
N THR A 134 9.07 4.82 9.82
CA THR A 134 9.75 6.00 9.32
C THR A 134 9.92 5.84 7.82
N LEU A 135 9.46 6.83 7.05
CA LEU A 135 9.48 6.86 5.59
C LEU A 135 10.38 8.01 5.15
N GLY A 136 11.52 7.70 4.59
CA GLY A 136 12.36 8.67 3.88
C GLY A 136 11.87 8.79 2.44
N ILE A 137 11.45 9.98 2.02
CA ILE A 137 10.85 10.20 0.71
C ILE A 137 11.87 10.85 -0.21
N ALA A 138 12.26 10.12 -1.25
CA ALA A 138 13.12 10.62 -2.31
C ALA A 138 12.34 11.54 -3.26
N PRO A 139 13.04 12.38 -4.05
CA PRO A 139 12.40 13.23 -5.04
C PRO A 139 11.67 12.43 -6.11
N ALA A 140 10.52 12.95 -6.54
CA ALA A 140 9.71 12.34 -7.59
C ALA A 140 10.40 12.38 -8.96
N TRP A 141 10.23 11.33 -9.71
CA TRP A 141 10.66 11.23 -11.11
C TRP A 141 9.56 11.74 -12.03
N ARG A 142 9.98 12.27 -13.20
CA ARG A 142 9.09 12.88 -14.18
C ARG A 142 9.34 12.30 -15.56
N TYR A 143 8.31 12.31 -16.40
CA TYR A 143 8.46 11.96 -17.80
C TYR A 143 9.30 13.00 -18.53
N SER A 144 10.39 12.58 -19.18
CA SER A 144 11.22 13.42 -20.03
C SER A 144 10.75 13.38 -21.48
N SER A 145 10.30 12.23 -21.94
CA SER A 145 9.70 12.04 -23.26
C SER A 145 8.65 10.93 -23.21
N ILE A 146 7.77 10.93 -24.18
CA ILE A 146 6.75 9.89 -24.36
C ILE A 146 6.70 9.62 -25.86
N ALA A 147 7.16 8.43 -26.24
CA ALA A 147 7.18 8.01 -27.64
C ALA A 147 6.13 6.94 -27.91
N TYR A 148 5.52 7.00 -29.07
CA TYR A 148 4.63 5.98 -29.59
C TYR A 148 5.35 5.17 -30.67
N PRO A 149 4.97 3.92 -30.91
CA PRO A 149 5.64 3.08 -31.89
C PRO A 149 5.54 3.69 -33.29
N GLN A 150 6.60 3.55 -34.08
CA GLN A 150 6.60 3.89 -35.48
C GLN A 150 5.76 2.88 -36.26
N VAL A 151 4.79 3.35 -37.01
CA VAL A 151 3.85 2.54 -37.75
C VAL A 151 3.77 2.99 -39.21
N GLY A 152 3.33 2.09 -40.09
CA GLY A 152 3.10 2.45 -41.50
C GLY A 152 1.98 3.49 -41.65
N GLU A 153 1.92 4.15 -42.82
CA GLU A 153 1.01 5.28 -43.10
C GLU A 153 -0.47 4.98 -42.80
N GLY A 154 -0.92 3.71 -42.99
CA GLY A 154 -2.30 3.32 -42.69
C GLY A 154 -2.72 3.40 -41.22
N LEU A 155 -1.74 3.38 -40.30
CA LEU A 155 -2.02 3.46 -38.87
C LEU A 155 -1.56 4.81 -38.27
N LYS A 156 -0.90 5.63 -39.04
CA LYS A 156 -0.35 6.90 -38.55
C LYS A 156 -1.42 7.82 -37.96
N GLN A 157 -2.51 8.06 -38.68
CA GLN A 157 -3.60 8.90 -38.18
C GLN A 157 -4.20 8.36 -36.87
N LEU A 158 -4.24 7.05 -36.72
CA LEU A 158 -4.70 6.40 -35.50
C LEU A 158 -3.73 6.73 -34.34
N ILE A 159 -2.43 6.54 -34.54
CA ILE A 159 -1.40 6.85 -33.53
C ILE A 159 -1.41 8.34 -33.16
N ASP A 160 -1.49 9.24 -34.14
CA ASP A 160 -1.59 10.68 -33.91
C ASP A 160 -2.82 11.03 -33.04
N SER A 161 -3.96 10.39 -33.30
CA SER A 161 -5.16 10.59 -32.48
C SER A 161 -5.04 10.02 -31.06
N LEU A 162 -4.31 8.92 -30.86
CA LEU A 162 -4.02 8.35 -29.56
C LEU A 162 -3.10 9.29 -28.78
N GLN A 163 -2.06 9.82 -29.43
CA GLN A 163 -1.11 10.74 -28.83
C GLN A 163 -1.77 12.06 -28.42
N ALA A 164 -2.59 12.66 -29.29
CA ALA A 164 -3.29 13.92 -29.04
C ALA A 164 -4.18 13.88 -27.80
N THR A 165 -4.76 12.71 -27.48
CA THR A 165 -5.66 12.52 -26.35
C THR A 165 -5.02 11.79 -25.17
N SER A 166 -3.69 11.65 -25.16
CA SER A 166 -2.95 10.95 -24.09
C SER A 166 -3.18 11.57 -22.72
N LEU A 167 -3.31 10.70 -21.70
CA LEU A 167 -3.33 11.09 -20.29
C LEU A 167 -1.91 11.36 -19.76
N LEU A 168 -0.90 10.83 -20.43
CA LEU A 168 0.48 11.04 -20.07
C LEU A 168 0.98 12.36 -20.65
N ARG A 169 1.77 13.09 -19.90
CA ARG A 169 2.34 14.39 -20.31
C ARG A 169 3.80 14.49 -19.93
N VAL A 170 4.63 14.96 -20.84
CA VAL A 170 6.02 15.29 -20.59
C VAL A 170 6.10 16.33 -19.45
N GLY A 171 7.03 16.14 -18.52
CA GLY A 171 7.19 16.96 -17.31
C GLY A 171 6.25 16.57 -16.16
N ALA A 172 5.20 15.79 -16.39
CA ALA A 172 4.36 15.28 -15.31
C ALA A 172 5.11 14.25 -14.46
N GLN A 173 4.72 14.10 -13.21
CA GLN A 173 5.26 13.09 -12.31
C GLN A 173 4.88 11.69 -12.79
N TYR A 174 5.84 10.77 -12.73
CA TYR A 174 5.57 9.35 -12.99
C TYR A 174 4.52 8.83 -12.03
N ASN A 175 3.55 8.08 -12.56
CA ASN A 175 2.50 7.44 -11.79
C ASN A 175 2.02 6.18 -12.52
N LEU A 176 2.12 5.03 -11.88
CA LEU A 176 1.71 3.74 -12.44
C LEU A 176 0.19 3.67 -12.72
N ASP A 177 -0.63 4.33 -11.90
CA ASP A 177 -2.06 4.40 -12.13
C ASP A 177 -2.39 5.14 -13.44
N SER A 178 -1.66 6.23 -13.72
CA SER A 178 -1.80 6.98 -14.99
C SER A 178 -1.45 6.11 -16.20
N LEU A 179 -0.38 5.31 -16.12
CA LEU A 179 -0.02 4.34 -17.16
C LEU A 179 -1.11 3.28 -17.34
N THR A 180 -1.67 2.78 -16.24
CA THR A 180 -2.76 1.80 -16.29
C THR A 180 -4.03 2.37 -16.92
N LEU A 181 -4.38 3.60 -16.58
CA LEU A 181 -5.53 4.31 -17.17
C LEU A 181 -5.31 4.60 -18.66
N GLU A 182 -4.10 5.01 -19.05
CA GLU A 182 -3.72 5.24 -20.43
C GLU A 182 -3.84 3.95 -21.26
N ARG A 183 -3.37 2.83 -20.75
CA ARG A 183 -3.50 1.51 -21.38
C ARG A 183 -4.97 1.15 -21.61
N LYS A 184 -5.84 1.38 -20.62
CA LYS A 184 -7.29 1.15 -20.75
C LYS A 184 -7.92 2.08 -21.79
N ARG A 185 -7.55 3.36 -21.77
CA ARG A 185 -8.03 4.36 -22.73
C ARG A 185 -7.67 3.98 -24.17
N ILE A 186 -6.41 3.65 -24.42
CA ILE A 186 -5.95 3.22 -25.74
C ILE A 186 -6.70 1.97 -26.20
N SER A 187 -6.82 0.96 -25.34
CA SER A 187 -7.55 -0.27 -25.64
C SER A 187 -9.01 0.01 -26.01
N GLN A 188 -9.67 0.92 -25.30
CA GLN A 188 -11.05 1.31 -25.62
C GLN A 188 -11.17 2.03 -26.96
N LEU A 189 -10.27 2.97 -27.26
CA LEU A 189 -10.24 3.68 -28.52
C LEU A 189 -10.00 2.75 -29.71
N LEU A 190 -9.08 1.80 -29.56
CA LEU A 190 -8.81 0.81 -30.62
C LEU A 190 -10.03 -0.09 -30.89
N ARG A 191 -10.69 -0.57 -29.85
CA ARG A 191 -11.91 -1.37 -29.99
C ARG A 191 -13.02 -0.59 -30.68
N ASN A 192 -13.23 0.66 -30.33
CA ASN A 192 -14.23 1.54 -30.96
C ASN A 192 -13.93 1.83 -32.42
N ARG A 193 -12.68 1.62 -32.87
CA ARG A 193 -12.26 1.76 -34.30
C ARG A 193 -12.16 0.44 -35.06
N GLY A 194 -12.76 -0.64 -34.53
CA GLY A 194 -12.84 -1.92 -35.21
C GLY A 194 -11.79 -2.96 -34.80
N TYR A 195 -10.86 -2.62 -33.94
CA TYR A 195 -9.88 -3.59 -33.39
C TYR A 195 -10.48 -4.36 -32.22
N TYR A 196 -11.57 -5.06 -32.40
CA TYR A 196 -12.40 -5.70 -31.35
C TYR A 196 -11.63 -6.66 -30.46
N TYR A 197 -10.62 -7.36 -30.99
CA TYR A 197 -9.81 -8.33 -30.26
C TYR A 197 -8.62 -7.72 -29.55
N PHE A 198 -8.43 -6.40 -29.64
CA PHE A 198 -7.33 -5.75 -28.97
C PHE A 198 -7.49 -5.81 -27.45
N ARG A 199 -6.41 -6.20 -26.74
CA ARG A 199 -6.36 -6.32 -25.28
C ARG A 199 -5.31 -5.39 -24.70
N PRO A 200 -5.54 -4.83 -23.51
CA PRO A 200 -4.56 -3.97 -22.82
C PRO A 200 -3.19 -4.65 -22.64
N GLU A 201 -3.18 -5.98 -22.49
CA GLU A 201 -1.97 -6.79 -22.29
C GLU A 201 -1.04 -6.83 -23.51
N TYR A 202 -1.56 -6.44 -24.69
CA TYR A 202 -0.73 -6.33 -25.91
C TYR A 202 0.13 -5.08 -25.96
N MET A 203 -0.09 -4.15 -25.02
CA MET A 203 0.74 -2.96 -24.89
C MET A 203 1.81 -3.17 -23.82
N GLU A 204 3.03 -2.92 -24.18
CA GLU A 204 4.17 -2.85 -23.27
C GLU A 204 4.64 -1.40 -23.15
N TYR A 205 5.02 -1.00 -21.94
CA TYR A 205 5.72 0.24 -21.72
C TYR A 205 7.20 -0.07 -21.53
N LEU A 206 8.02 0.52 -22.36
CA LEU A 206 9.46 0.50 -22.20
C LEU A 206 9.86 1.78 -21.47
N ALA A 207 10.43 1.66 -20.30
CA ALA A 207 10.85 2.81 -19.50
C ALA A 207 12.38 2.92 -19.51
N ASP A 208 12.90 3.98 -20.10
CA ASP A 208 14.31 4.31 -20.00
C ASP A 208 14.53 5.25 -18.80
N THR A 209 15.25 4.74 -17.80
CA THR A 209 15.62 5.48 -16.59
C THR A 209 17.00 6.15 -16.71
N THR A 210 17.67 5.99 -17.85
CA THR A 210 18.98 6.59 -18.14
C THR A 210 18.90 7.93 -18.86
N ALA A 211 17.69 8.33 -19.30
CA ALA A 211 17.43 9.55 -20.06
C ALA A 211 17.84 10.85 -19.34
N GLY A 212 18.03 10.81 -18.03
CA GLY A 212 18.48 11.95 -17.23
C GLY A 212 18.29 11.74 -15.74
N ARG A 213 18.74 12.70 -14.95
CA ARG A 213 18.62 12.63 -13.49
C ARG A 213 17.16 12.75 -13.07
N ARG A 214 16.58 11.68 -12.49
CA ARG A 214 15.18 11.60 -12.04
C ARG A 214 14.18 11.77 -13.19
N GLN A 215 14.51 11.22 -14.33
CA GLN A 215 13.69 11.27 -15.54
C GLN A 215 13.42 9.85 -16.05
N VAL A 216 12.25 9.70 -16.66
CA VAL A 216 11.81 8.48 -17.35
C VAL A 216 11.42 8.88 -18.77
N ALA A 217 11.98 8.19 -19.76
CA ALA A 217 11.61 8.32 -21.15
C ALA A 217 10.81 7.10 -21.61
#